data_740c4391560f998ca1476192784bdbde
#
_entry.id   740c4391560f998ca1476192784bdbde
#
_cell.length_a   1.000
_cell.length_b   1.000
_cell.length_c   1.000
_cell.angle_alpha   90.00
_cell.angle_beta   90.00
_cell.angle_gamma   90.00
#
_symmetry.space_group_name_H-M   'P 1'
#
loop_
_entity.id
_entity.type
_entity.pdbx_description
1 polymer ?
#
loop_
_entity_poly.entity_id
_entity_poly.type
_entity_poly.pdbx_seq_one_letter_code
_entity_poly.pdbx_strand_id
1 'polypeptide(L)'
;SYKKRESPEMLIDAALGHITIDETAPQAESSDDGIRITAALHGGNGSLRQGIVRQLVTTFELPEGLHIYGDPVPQGLTATEIRVAGPEGLVTLPMQAPPTAPLRLQAMNIDLNVWSGTVNLVTPLYPTGELVSECRPIDEREVELSVHITFQACTDETCLLPQTRTLTLHVTLDEVDVPNLPIHTGHGQREGNYDSTPAMKRLIWRKTRNNPLRLLQFIWNRKRMERRSKRES
;
A
#
# COMPACT_ATOMS: atom_id res chain seq x y z
N SER A 1 24.23 15.68 17.12
CA SER A 1 24.62 14.59 16.23
C SER A 1 23.35 13.98 15.64
N TYR A 2 23.07 14.31 14.37
CA TYR A 2 21.99 13.71 13.60
C TYR A 2 22.35 12.24 13.36
N LYS A 3 21.65 11.30 13.99
CA LYS A 3 21.72 9.89 13.57
C LYS A 3 21.19 9.81 12.15
N LYS A 4 22.09 9.49 11.21
CA LYS A 4 21.75 9.12 9.83
C LYS A 4 20.69 8.02 9.92
N ARG A 5 19.43 8.32 9.56
CA ARG A 5 18.41 7.26 9.39
C ARG A 5 18.90 6.37 8.26
N GLU A 6 19.10 5.10 8.56
CA GLU A 6 19.30 4.09 7.52
C GLU A 6 18.15 4.18 6.54
N SER A 7 18.47 4.16 5.26
CA SER A 7 17.46 4.25 4.21
C SER A 7 16.48 3.08 4.35
N PRO A 8 15.17 3.31 4.14
CA PRO A 8 14.15 2.26 4.23
C PRO A 8 14.46 1.02 3.37
N GLU A 9 15.20 1.19 2.28
CA GLU A 9 15.64 0.14 1.36
C GLU A 9 16.48 -0.95 2.03
N MET A 10 17.38 -0.59 2.95
CA MET A 10 18.24 -1.57 3.63
C MET A 10 17.53 -2.45 4.68
N LEU A 11 16.40 -1.98 5.21
CA LEU A 11 15.62 -2.75 6.20
C LEU A 11 14.70 -3.78 5.55
N ILE A 12 14.41 -3.65 4.26
CA ILE A 12 13.45 -4.47 3.54
C ILE A 12 14.14 -5.68 2.89
N ASP A 13 15.35 -5.54 2.36
CA ASP A 13 16.10 -6.65 1.77
C ASP A 13 16.36 -7.82 2.75
N ALA A 14 16.57 -7.52 4.02
CA ALA A 14 16.71 -8.54 5.06
C ALA A 14 15.38 -9.18 5.49
N ALA A 15 14.24 -8.52 5.24
CA ALA A 15 12.92 -8.92 5.73
C ALA A 15 12.06 -9.66 4.70
N LEU A 16 12.35 -9.54 3.38
CA LEU A 16 11.54 -10.14 2.32
C LEU A 16 11.43 -11.67 2.41
N GLY A 17 12.44 -12.35 2.97
CA GLY A 17 12.44 -13.80 3.18
C GLY A 17 11.66 -14.28 4.42
N HIS A 18 11.24 -13.38 5.30
CA HIS A 18 10.65 -13.71 6.61
C HIS A 18 9.35 -12.97 6.92
N ILE A 19 8.67 -12.42 5.92
CA ILE A 19 7.38 -11.75 6.13
C ILE A 19 6.34 -12.81 6.48
N THR A 20 5.88 -12.81 7.73
CA THR A 20 4.72 -13.58 8.16
C THR A 20 3.49 -12.70 8.00
N ILE A 21 2.57 -13.10 7.15
CA ILE A 21 1.29 -12.42 6.96
C ILE A 21 0.35 -12.91 8.06
N ASP A 22 -0.32 -11.97 8.74
CA ASP A 22 -1.37 -12.29 9.69
C ASP A 22 -2.57 -12.89 8.92
N GLU A 23 -3.08 -14.02 9.37
CA GLU A 23 -4.23 -14.70 8.76
C GLU A 23 -5.50 -13.81 8.76
N THR A 24 -5.56 -12.83 9.64
CA THR A 24 -6.65 -11.85 9.72
C THR A 24 -6.47 -10.65 8.81
N ALA A 25 -5.32 -10.51 8.15
CA ALA A 25 -5.05 -9.41 7.24
C ALA A 25 -5.96 -9.47 6.00
N PRO A 26 -6.37 -8.32 5.43
CA PRO A 26 -7.04 -8.28 4.15
C PRO A 26 -6.19 -8.99 3.09
N GLN A 27 -6.76 -10.01 2.46
CA GLN A 27 -6.05 -10.82 1.46
C GLN A 27 -6.99 -11.26 0.36
N ALA A 28 -6.41 -11.51 -0.81
CA ALA A 28 -7.08 -12.07 -1.96
C ALA A 28 -6.17 -13.09 -2.64
N GLU A 29 -6.75 -14.09 -3.26
CA GLU A 29 -6.03 -15.21 -3.84
C GLU A 29 -6.55 -15.53 -5.24
N SER A 30 -5.64 -15.98 -6.10
CA SER A 30 -5.94 -16.59 -7.41
C SER A 30 -5.09 -17.84 -7.56
N SER A 31 -5.72 -18.94 -7.97
CA SER A 31 -5.02 -20.17 -8.29
C SER A 31 -5.46 -20.64 -9.67
N ASP A 32 -4.51 -20.70 -10.59
CA ASP A 32 -4.72 -21.12 -11.97
C ASP A 32 -3.40 -21.68 -12.55
N ASP A 33 -3.49 -22.67 -13.43
CA ASP A 33 -2.33 -23.33 -14.06
C ASP A 33 -1.27 -23.84 -13.05
N GLY A 34 -1.70 -24.22 -11.84
CA GLY A 34 -0.81 -24.65 -10.77
C GLY A 34 -0.05 -23.53 -10.08
N ILE A 35 -0.18 -22.28 -10.53
CA ILE A 35 0.42 -21.09 -9.90
C ILE A 35 -0.61 -20.48 -8.97
N ARG A 36 -0.27 -20.45 -7.68
CA ARG A 36 -1.04 -19.74 -6.67
C ARG A 36 -0.43 -18.38 -6.40
N ILE A 37 -1.26 -17.34 -6.43
CA ILE A 37 -0.86 -15.97 -6.13
C ILE A 37 -1.77 -15.43 -5.03
N THR A 38 -1.17 -14.96 -3.95
CA THR A 38 -1.87 -14.32 -2.84
C THR A 38 -1.38 -12.90 -2.71
N ALA A 39 -2.29 -11.95 -2.60
CA ALA A 39 -1.98 -10.57 -2.23
C ALA A 39 -2.54 -10.27 -0.84
N ALA A 40 -1.72 -9.77 0.07
CA ALA A 40 -2.11 -9.48 1.44
C ALA A 40 -1.52 -8.16 1.94
N LEU A 41 -2.30 -7.40 2.72
CA LEU A 41 -1.83 -6.17 3.33
C LEU A 41 -1.14 -6.47 4.66
N HIS A 42 0.18 -6.25 4.74
CA HIS A 42 0.98 -6.46 5.93
C HIS A 42 1.15 -5.17 6.74
N GLY A 43 0.96 -5.30 8.06
CA GLY A 43 1.14 -4.25 9.06
C GLY A 43 -0.15 -3.54 9.47
N GLY A 44 -0.17 -3.01 10.70
CA GLY A 44 -1.24 -2.18 11.24
C GLY A 44 -2.62 -2.83 11.32
N ASN A 45 -2.70 -4.09 11.70
CA ASN A 45 -3.96 -4.85 11.77
C ASN A 45 -4.74 -4.86 10.44
N GLY A 46 -4.03 -4.83 9.30
CA GLY A 46 -4.65 -4.84 7.99
C GLY A 46 -5.41 -3.57 7.61
N SER A 47 -5.15 -2.46 8.28
CA SER A 47 -5.77 -1.17 7.98
C SER A 47 -4.80 -0.17 7.36
N LEU A 48 -5.32 0.76 6.56
CA LEU A 48 -4.60 1.89 6.02
C LEU A 48 -4.77 3.11 6.93
N ARG A 49 -3.68 3.79 7.24
CA ARG A 49 -3.66 5.00 8.06
C ARG A 49 -2.92 6.12 7.33
N GLN A 50 -3.45 7.33 7.40
CA GLN A 50 -2.89 8.50 6.73
C GLN A 50 -1.39 8.65 6.96
N GLY A 51 -0.62 8.71 5.87
CA GLY A 51 0.83 8.91 5.90
C GLY A 51 1.64 7.76 6.49
N ILE A 52 1.01 6.65 6.85
CA ILE A 52 1.70 5.46 7.34
C ILE A 52 1.84 4.45 6.22
N VAL A 53 3.08 4.12 5.89
CA VAL A 53 3.38 3.11 4.87
C VAL A 53 2.96 1.73 5.37
N ARG A 54 2.23 1.00 4.52
CA ARG A 54 1.91 -0.41 4.65
C ARG A 54 2.59 -1.17 3.52
N GLN A 55 2.74 -2.46 3.69
CA GLN A 55 3.35 -3.32 2.70
C GLN A 55 2.28 -4.22 2.09
N LEU A 56 2.01 -4.06 0.80
CA LEU A 56 1.24 -5.05 0.06
C LEU A 56 2.20 -6.15 -0.37
N VAL A 57 2.04 -7.33 0.19
CA VAL A 57 2.86 -8.50 -0.11
C VAL A 57 2.12 -9.35 -1.13
N THR A 58 2.73 -9.54 -2.28
CA THR A 58 2.24 -10.47 -3.31
C THR A 58 3.13 -11.70 -3.29
N THR A 59 2.57 -12.82 -2.86
CA THR A 59 3.26 -14.11 -2.77
C THR A 59 2.91 -14.97 -3.96
N PHE A 60 3.92 -15.43 -4.68
CA PHE A 60 3.80 -16.47 -5.69
C PHE A 60 4.22 -17.81 -5.08
N GLU A 61 3.40 -18.83 -5.26
CA GLU A 61 3.75 -20.22 -5.02
C GLU A 61 3.81 -20.93 -6.38
N LEU A 62 5.02 -21.21 -6.81
CA LEU A 62 5.32 -21.81 -8.11
C LEU A 62 5.54 -23.31 -7.96
N PRO A 63 4.96 -24.15 -8.83
CA PRO A 63 5.27 -25.58 -8.89
C PRO A 63 6.76 -25.80 -9.16
N GLU A 64 7.23 -26.99 -8.80
CA GLU A 64 8.61 -27.40 -9.10
C GLU A 64 8.87 -27.37 -10.62
N GLY A 65 10.01 -26.81 -11.00
CA GLY A 65 10.41 -26.64 -12.41
C GLY A 65 9.74 -25.46 -13.13
N LEU A 66 8.90 -24.65 -12.44
CA LEU A 66 8.34 -23.45 -13.00
C LEU A 66 9.00 -22.21 -12.41
N HIS A 67 9.30 -21.24 -13.27
CA HIS A 67 9.99 -19.99 -12.93
C HIS A 67 9.22 -18.81 -13.48
N ILE A 68 9.29 -17.65 -12.82
CA ILE A 68 8.79 -16.38 -13.34
C ILE A 68 9.95 -15.40 -13.55
N TYR A 69 9.79 -14.49 -14.51
CA TYR A 69 10.86 -13.58 -14.90
C TYR A 69 10.95 -12.37 -13.98
N GLY A 70 12.18 -12.10 -13.50
CA GLY A 70 12.55 -10.83 -12.88
C GLY A 70 13.15 -9.87 -13.92
N ASP A 71 13.16 -8.56 -13.60
CA ASP A 71 13.79 -7.54 -14.43
C ASP A 71 15.34 -7.53 -14.23
N PRO A 72 16.16 -7.32 -15.28
CA PRO A 72 15.78 -7.13 -16.68
C PRO A 72 15.52 -8.44 -17.45
N VAL A 73 14.62 -8.36 -18.42
CA VAL A 73 14.32 -9.46 -19.35
C VAL A 73 14.76 -9.14 -20.77
N PRO A 74 15.13 -10.15 -21.58
CA PRO A 74 15.38 -9.98 -23.01
C PRO A 74 14.15 -9.48 -23.77
N GLN A 75 14.39 -8.87 -24.93
CA GLN A 75 13.30 -8.40 -25.80
C GLN A 75 12.35 -9.54 -26.21
N GLY A 76 11.07 -9.31 -26.07
CA GLY A 76 10.01 -10.28 -26.37
C GLY A 76 9.55 -11.11 -25.18
N LEU A 77 10.18 -10.98 -24.03
CA LEU A 77 9.72 -11.58 -22.78
C LEU A 77 9.10 -10.52 -21.86
N THR A 78 8.28 -10.98 -20.91
CA THR A 78 7.56 -10.10 -19.98
C THR A 78 8.06 -10.32 -18.56
N ALA A 79 8.64 -9.28 -17.97
CA ALA A 79 9.02 -9.28 -16.55
C ALA A 79 7.77 -9.30 -15.65
N THR A 80 7.95 -9.79 -14.43
CA THR A 80 6.89 -9.74 -13.42
C THR A 80 6.72 -8.31 -12.94
N GLU A 81 5.50 -7.79 -13.07
CA GLU A 81 5.12 -6.45 -12.64
C GLU A 81 3.87 -6.49 -11.79
N ILE A 82 3.87 -5.70 -10.72
CA ILE A 82 2.71 -5.52 -9.83
C ILE A 82 2.32 -4.06 -9.84
N ARG A 83 1.10 -3.78 -10.23
CA ARG A 83 0.49 -2.46 -10.18
C ARG A 83 -0.70 -2.48 -9.24
N VAL A 84 -0.74 -1.56 -8.30
CA VAL A 84 -1.85 -1.42 -7.37
C VAL A 84 -2.64 -0.18 -7.74
N ALA A 85 -3.92 -0.37 -8.03
CA ALA A 85 -4.88 0.68 -8.24
C ALA A 85 -5.82 0.77 -7.04
N GLY A 86 -6.26 1.98 -6.72
CA GLY A 86 -7.18 2.24 -5.63
C GLY A 86 -7.83 3.61 -5.79
N PRO A 87 -8.62 4.06 -4.81
CA PRO A 87 -9.24 5.37 -4.84
C PRO A 87 -8.22 6.51 -4.89
N GLU A 88 -8.69 7.69 -5.31
CA GLU A 88 -7.88 8.91 -5.32
C GLU A 88 -7.25 9.18 -3.94
N GLY A 89 -5.95 9.50 -3.92
CA GLY A 89 -5.20 9.70 -2.69
C GLY A 89 -4.48 8.47 -2.16
N LEU A 90 -4.56 7.33 -2.85
CA LEU A 90 -3.65 6.20 -2.61
C LEU A 90 -2.33 6.47 -3.33
N VAL A 91 -1.23 6.36 -2.61
CA VAL A 91 0.13 6.46 -3.15
C VAL A 91 0.81 5.10 -3.07
N THR A 92 1.33 4.63 -4.20
CA THR A 92 2.11 3.40 -4.30
C THR A 92 3.56 3.73 -4.57
N LEU A 93 4.47 3.01 -3.94
CA LEU A 93 5.91 3.13 -4.15
C LEU A 93 6.40 1.98 -5.06
N PRO A 94 7.62 2.09 -5.61
CA PRO A 94 8.18 1.04 -6.44
C PRO A 94 8.17 -0.32 -5.76
N MET A 95 7.85 -1.35 -6.54
CA MET A 95 7.89 -2.74 -6.10
C MET A 95 9.32 -3.12 -5.67
N GLN A 96 9.40 -3.87 -4.60
CA GLN A 96 10.62 -4.44 -4.07
C GLN A 96 10.55 -5.96 -4.21
N ALA A 97 11.65 -6.55 -4.65
CA ALA A 97 11.74 -7.98 -4.94
C ALA A 97 13.02 -8.58 -4.36
N PRO A 98 13.01 -9.87 -4.02
CA PRO A 98 14.23 -10.59 -3.64
C PRO A 98 15.17 -10.70 -4.85
N PRO A 99 16.46 -10.97 -4.63
CA PRO A 99 17.40 -11.25 -5.71
C PRO A 99 16.90 -12.38 -6.60
N THR A 100 17.10 -12.24 -7.91
CA THR A 100 16.84 -13.29 -8.90
C THR A 100 17.96 -14.29 -8.95
N ALA A 101 17.67 -15.53 -9.36
CA ALA A 101 18.66 -16.50 -9.73
C ALA A 101 18.85 -16.53 -11.26
N PRO A 102 20.08 -16.73 -11.77
CA PRO A 102 20.30 -16.89 -13.19
C PRO A 102 19.82 -18.28 -13.65
N LEU A 103 19.02 -18.31 -14.73
CA LEU A 103 18.59 -19.51 -15.40
C LEU A 103 19.07 -19.49 -16.85
N ARG A 104 19.79 -20.54 -17.27
CA ARG A 104 20.20 -20.72 -18.66
C ARG A 104 19.13 -21.43 -19.44
N LEU A 105 18.43 -20.72 -20.33
CA LEU A 105 17.47 -21.36 -21.25
C LEU A 105 18.23 -21.91 -22.48
N GLN A 106 18.46 -23.23 -22.51
CA GLN A 106 19.28 -23.87 -23.52
C GLN A 106 18.72 -23.75 -24.92
N ALA A 107 17.39 -23.83 -25.06
CA ALA A 107 16.70 -23.73 -26.35
C ALA A 107 16.93 -22.40 -27.07
N MET A 108 17.11 -21.31 -26.34
CA MET A 108 17.32 -19.96 -26.89
C MET A 108 18.74 -19.46 -26.68
N ASN A 109 19.57 -20.19 -25.95
CA ASN A 109 20.95 -19.82 -25.60
C ASN A 109 21.06 -18.45 -24.90
N ILE A 110 20.11 -18.14 -24.00
CA ILE A 110 20.04 -16.88 -23.23
C ILE A 110 20.07 -17.15 -21.73
N ASP A 111 20.61 -16.20 -20.98
CA ASP A 111 20.56 -16.20 -19.53
C ASP A 111 19.40 -15.29 -19.06
N LEU A 112 18.58 -15.80 -18.17
CA LEU A 112 17.39 -15.14 -17.63
C LEU A 112 17.55 -14.92 -16.14
N ASN A 113 16.98 -13.84 -15.64
CA ASN A 113 16.82 -13.59 -14.21
C ASN A 113 15.46 -14.10 -13.78
N VAL A 114 15.42 -15.09 -12.92
CA VAL A 114 14.15 -15.75 -12.55
C VAL A 114 13.99 -15.90 -11.04
N TRP A 115 12.75 -16.08 -10.63
CA TRP A 115 12.37 -16.58 -9.32
C TRP A 115 11.69 -17.93 -9.45
N SER A 116 11.84 -18.79 -8.44
CA SER A 116 11.24 -20.11 -8.35
C SER A 116 10.73 -20.42 -6.95
N GLY A 117 9.86 -21.41 -6.81
CA GLY A 117 9.28 -21.79 -5.53
C GLY A 117 8.38 -20.71 -4.94
N THR A 118 8.57 -20.36 -3.68
CA THR A 118 7.80 -19.32 -3.01
C THR A 118 8.53 -17.99 -3.08
N VAL A 119 7.89 -16.97 -3.66
CA VAL A 119 8.46 -15.64 -3.91
C VAL A 119 7.54 -14.56 -3.36
N ASN A 120 8.09 -13.68 -2.52
CA ASN A 120 7.39 -12.51 -1.99
C ASN A 120 7.85 -11.25 -2.71
N LEU A 121 6.92 -10.56 -3.37
CA LEU A 121 7.12 -9.25 -3.96
C LEU A 121 6.36 -8.22 -3.12
N VAL A 122 7.00 -7.12 -2.76
CA VAL A 122 6.43 -6.13 -1.84
C VAL A 122 6.21 -4.82 -2.55
N THR A 123 4.97 -4.32 -2.51
CA THR A 123 4.63 -2.97 -3.00
C THR A 123 4.25 -2.11 -1.81
N PRO A 124 5.13 -1.21 -1.35
CA PRO A 124 4.78 -0.29 -0.28
C PRO A 124 3.74 0.72 -0.76
N LEU A 125 2.79 1.05 0.11
CA LEU A 125 1.73 2.00 -0.20
C LEU A 125 1.27 2.76 1.05
N TYR A 126 0.67 3.93 0.86
CA TYR A 126 0.08 4.69 1.95
C TYR A 126 -1.05 5.59 1.45
N PRO A 127 -2.08 5.84 2.27
CA PRO A 127 -3.12 6.79 1.97
C PRO A 127 -2.71 8.21 2.36
N THR A 128 -3.05 9.17 1.51
CA THR A 128 -2.95 10.60 1.82
C THR A 128 -4.17 11.07 2.60
N GLY A 129 -4.15 12.33 3.08
CA GLY A 129 -5.32 12.96 3.68
C GLY A 129 -6.51 13.04 2.72
N GLU A 130 -6.25 13.11 1.44
CA GLU A 130 -7.27 13.09 0.40
C GLU A 130 -8.12 11.82 0.46
N LEU A 131 -7.49 10.65 0.44
CA LEU A 131 -8.20 9.38 0.54
C LEU A 131 -8.91 9.22 1.89
N VAL A 132 -8.23 9.56 2.99
CA VAL A 132 -8.76 9.28 4.33
C VAL A 132 -9.92 10.21 4.71
N SER A 133 -9.94 11.46 4.22
CA SER A 133 -10.88 12.47 4.71
C SER A 133 -11.60 13.30 3.65
N GLU A 134 -11.13 13.34 2.40
CA GLU A 134 -11.62 14.31 1.43
C GLU A 134 -12.42 13.73 0.25
N CYS A 135 -12.02 12.57 -0.26
CA CYS A 135 -12.53 12.02 -1.52
C CYS A 135 -13.62 10.95 -1.39
N ARG A 136 -14.07 10.63 -0.19
CA ARG A 136 -15.04 9.57 0.04
C ARG A 136 -16.17 9.99 0.96
N PRO A 137 -17.32 9.30 0.90
CA PRO A 137 -18.40 9.44 1.87
C PRO A 137 -17.93 9.18 3.30
N ILE A 138 -18.53 9.89 4.24
CA ILE A 138 -18.13 9.84 5.66
C ILE A 138 -18.32 8.46 6.29
N ASP A 139 -19.33 7.74 5.83
CA ASP A 139 -19.73 6.46 6.42
C ASP A 139 -18.98 5.27 5.80
N GLU A 140 -18.30 5.48 4.70
CA GLU A 140 -17.50 4.44 4.05
C GLU A 140 -16.11 4.36 4.70
N ARG A 141 -15.83 3.26 5.36
CA ARG A 141 -14.53 2.97 5.96
C ARG A 141 -13.73 1.95 5.17
N GLU A 142 -14.36 1.27 4.24
CA GLU A 142 -13.73 0.29 3.39
C GLU A 142 -13.37 0.92 2.04
N VAL A 143 -12.22 0.54 1.55
CA VAL A 143 -11.74 0.88 0.22
C VAL A 143 -11.31 -0.39 -0.49
N GLU A 144 -11.56 -0.41 -1.78
CA GLU A 144 -11.14 -1.49 -2.65
C GLU A 144 -9.79 -1.16 -3.27
N LEU A 145 -8.86 -2.12 -3.20
CA LEU A 145 -7.58 -2.09 -3.88
C LEU A 145 -7.57 -3.17 -4.96
N SER A 146 -7.30 -2.77 -6.19
CA SER A 146 -7.12 -3.70 -7.31
C SER A 146 -5.63 -3.93 -7.56
N VAL A 147 -5.18 -5.16 -7.40
CA VAL A 147 -3.80 -5.58 -7.62
C VAL A 147 -3.70 -6.26 -8.98
N HIS A 148 -3.12 -5.57 -9.94
CA HIS A 148 -2.87 -6.09 -11.29
C HIS A 148 -1.48 -6.71 -11.33
N ILE A 149 -1.43 -7.99 -11.63
CA ILE A 149 -0.22 -8.80 -11.60
C ILE A 149 0.03 -9.30 -13.03
N THR A 150 1.04 -8.80 -13.69
CA THR A 150 1.47 -9.25 -15.01
C THR A 150 2.76 -10.05 -14.84
N PHE A 151 2.81 -11.25 -15.39
CA PHE A 151 3.98 -12.12 -15.32
C PHE A 151 4.02 -13.08 -16.50
N GLN A 152 5.19 -13.60 -16.75
CA GLN A 152 5.39 -14.69 -17.69
C GLN A 152 6.17 -15.78 -17.00
N ALA A 153 5.69 -17.01 -17.09
CA ALA A 153 6.33 -18.17 -16.52
C ALA A 153 7.05 -18.99 -17.59
N CYS A 154 8.06 -19.74 -17.18
CA CYS A 154 8.81 -20.68 -18.03
C CYS A 154 9.15 -21.95 -17.26
N THR A 155 9.32 -23.02 -18.02
CA THR A 155 10.07 -24.20 -17.60
C THR A 155 11.49 -24.13 -18.17
N ASP A 156 12.31 -25.11 -17.85
CA ASP A 156 13.67 -25.20 -18.43
C ASP A 156 13.67 -25.39 -19.97
N GLU A 157 12.52 -25.80 -20.53
CA GLU A 157 12.40 -26.13 -21.97
C GLU A 157 11.54 -25.10 -22.72
N THR A 158 10.50 -24.57 -22.11
CA THR A 158 9.48 -23.75 -22.80
C THR A 158 9.08 -22.51 -22.02
N CYS A 159 8.79 -21.43 -22.76
CA CYS A 159 8.17 -20.22 -22.21
C CYS A 159 6.64 -20.29 -22.40
N LEU A 160 5.91 -20.02 -21.31
CA LEU A 160 4.46 -19.87 -21.36
C LEU A 160 4.10 -18.48 -21.90
N LEU A 161 2.85 -18.29 -22.29
CA LEU A 161 2.36 -16.97 -22.66
C LEU A 161 2.31 -16.04 -21.44
N PRO A 162 2.52 -14.74 -21.63
CA PRO A 162 2.30 -13.77 -20.56
C PRO A 162 0.88 -13.84 -20.02
N GLN A 163 0.75 -13.77 -18.71
CA GLN A 163 -0.52 -13.78 -17.99
C GLN A 163 -0.72 -12.47 -17.24
N THR A 164 -1.98 -12.07 -17.11
CA THR A 164 -2.37 -10.98 -16.23
C THR A 164 -3.47 -11.44 -15.30
N ARG A 165 -3.28 -11.28 -13.99
CA ARG A 165 -4.29 -11.59 -12.97
C ARG A 165 -4.61 -10.32 -12.20
N THR A 166 -5.87 -10.20 -11.79
CA THR A 166 -6.32 -9.09 -10.94
C THR A 166 -6.89 -9.65 -9.65
N LEU A 167 -6.37 -9.19 -8.54
CA LEU A 167 -6.86 -9.52 -7.20
C LEU A 167 -7.47 -8.27 -6.58
N THR A 168 -8.59 -8.42 -5.89
CA THR A 168 -9.30 -7.34 -5.22
C THR A 168 -9.22 -7.52 -3.72
N LEU A 169 -8.70 -6.52 -3.01
CA LEU A 169 -8.63 -6.47 -1.56
C LEU A 169 -9.57 -5.39 -1.02
N HIS A 170 -10.36 -5.75 -0.01
CA HIS A 170 -11.14 -4.79 0.77
C HIS A 170 -10.37 -4.42 2.03
N VAL A 171 -10.03 -3.15 2.17
CA VAL A 171 -9.15 -2.67 3.24
C VAL A 171 -9.84 -1.58 4.03
N THR A 172 -9.73 -1.65 5.35
CA THR A 172 -10.30 -0.65 6.25
C THR A 172 -9.37 0.56 6.38
N LEU A 173 -9.94 1.76 6.44
CA LEU A 173 -9.22 2.99 6.73
C LEU A 173 -9.28 3.33 8.22
N ASP A 174 -8.12 3.48 8.83
CA ASP A 174 -8.00 3.98 10.19
C ASP A 174 -8.16 5.50 10.22
N GLU A 175 -9.05 5.97 11.06
CA GLU A 175 -9.14 7.40 11.37
C GLU A 175 -8.01 7.82 12.30
N VAL A 176 -7.32 8.88 11.90
CA VAL A 176 -6.42 9.58 12.82
C VAL A 176 -7.28 10.50 13.68
N ASP A 177 -7.65 10.06 14.86
CA ASP A 177 -8.24 10.95 15.86
C ASP A 177 -7.11 11.78 16.47
N VAL A 178 -6.93 13.01 15.96
CA VAL A 178 -5.95 13.96 16.49
C VAL A 178 -6.69 14.93 17.39
N PRO A 179 -6.73 14.70 18.72
CA PRO A 179 -7.28 15.65 19.64
C PRO A 179 -6.43 16.91 19.60
N ASN A 180 -7.03 18.07 19.49
CA ASN A 180 -6.39 19.40 19.59
C ASN A 180 -5.64 19.93 18.36
N LEU A 181 -5.65 19.29 17.21
CA LEU A 181 -5.13 19.94 16.00
C LEU A 181 -6.21 20.77 15.32
N PRO A 182 -5.88 21.98 14.86
CA PRO A 182 -6.76 22.73 13.96
C PRO A 182 -7.04 21.88 12.71
N ILE A 183 -8.21 22.04 12.15
CA ILE A 183 -8.78 21.23 11.08
C ILE A 183 -8.05 21.41 9.73
N HIS A 184 -6.82 21.82 9.72
CA HIS A 184 -6.04 22.14 8.53
C HIS A 184 -5.04 21.06 8.11
N THR A 185 -5.00 19.95 8.80
CA THR A 185 -4.07 18.89 8.48
C THR A 185 -4.65 17.98 7.42
N GLY A 186 -3.98 17.87 6.32
CA GLY A 186 -4.33 16.95 5.25
C GLY A 186 -4.78 17.59 3.95
N HIS A 187 -4.57 18.88 3.81
CA HIS A 187 -4.69 19.50 2.50
C HIS A 187 -3.53 19.04 1.66
N GLY A 188 -3.80 18.15 0.71
CA GLY A 188 -2.92 17.98 -0.43
C GLY A 188 -2.64 19.36 -1.00
N GLN A 189 -1.40 19.65 -1.30
CA GLN A 189 -1.02 20.88 -2.01
C GLN A 189 -1.60 20.81 -3.41
N ARG A 190 -2.88 21.12 -3.55
CA ARG A 190 -3.48 21.31 -4.86
C ARG A 190 -3.22 22.76 -5.26
N GLU A 191 -2.47 22.92 -6.32
CA GLU A 191 -2.36 24.21 -7.00
C GLU A 191 -3.75 24.53 -7.62
N GLY A 192 -4.37 25.61 -7.21
CA GLY A 192 -5.61 26.09 -7.78
C GLY A 192 -6.69 26.47 -6.76
N ASN A 193 -7.85 26.90 -7.24
CA ASN A 193 -9.01 27.33 -6.44
C ASN A 193 -9.78 26.13 -5.87
N TYR A 194 -9.13 25.33 -5.03
CA TYR A 194 -9.80 24.22 -4.37
C TYR A 194 -10.66 24.72 -3.21
N ASP A 195 -11.96 24.50 -3.28
CA ASP A 195 -12.87 24.77 -2.16
C ASP A 195 -12.83 23.60 -1.16
N SER A 196 -12.06 23.77 -0.10
CA SER A 196 -11.93 22.80 1.00
C SER A 196 -13.17 22.75 1.93
N THR A 197 -14.13 23.66 1.74
CA THR A 197 -15.31 23.78 2.63
C THR A 197 -16.14 22.49 2.71
N PRO A 198 -16.44 21.78 1.63
CA PRO A 198 -17.19 20.52 1.70
C PRO A 198 -16.42 19.42 2.46
N ALA A 199 -15.12 19.29 2.21
CA ALA A 199 -14.25 18.32 2.89
C ALA A 199 -14.17 18.64 4.39
N MET A 200 -13.97 19.90 4.74
CA MET A 200 -13.92 20.35 6.12
C MET A 200 -15.25 20.09 6.86
N LYS A 201 -16.41 20.37 6.22
CA LYS A 201 -17.72 20.08 6.81
C LYS A 201 -17.88 18.58 7.10
N ARG A 202 -17.48 17.71 6.16
CA ARG A 202 -17.52 16.24 6.34
C ARG A 202 -16.63 15.80 7.50
N LEU A 203 -15.41 16.31 7.57
CA LEU A 203 -14.46 16.00 8.64
C LEU A 203 -15.01 16.43 10.02
N ILE A 204 -15.52 17.65 10.14
CA ILE A 204 -16.12 18.15 11.39
C ILE A 204 -17.30 17.28 11.80
N TRP A 205 -18.18 16.97 10.86
CA TRP A 205 -19.37 16.17 11.14
C TRP A 205 -19.01 14.77 11.60
N ARG A 206 -18.04 14.11 10.95
CA ARG A 206 -17.52 12.79 11.32
C ARG A 206 -16.91 12.81 12.73
N LYS A 207 -16.04 13.78 13.02
CA LYS A 207 -15.44 13.94 14.34
C LYS A 207 -16.46 14.21 15.44
N THR A 208 -17.48 15.02 15.14
CA THR A 208 -18.56 15.32 16.09
C THR A 208 -19.42 14.09 16.36
N ARG A 209 -19.72 13.30 15.32
CA ARG A 209 -20.50 12.07 15.47
C ARG A 209 -19.77 11.01 16.32
N ASN A 210 -18.47 10.82 16.06
CA ASN A 210 -17.70 9.80 16.75
C ASN A 210 -17.35 10.18 18.21
N ASN A 211 -17.16 11.47 18.49
CA ASN A 211 -16.80 11.96 19.83
C ASN A 211 -17.39 13.33 20.14
N PRO A 212 -18.71 13.43 20.41
CA PRO A 212 -19.38 14.73 20.59
C PRO A 212 -18.84 15.54 21.76
N LEU A 213 -18.40 14.87 22.84
CA LEU A 213 -17.85 15.53 24.01
C LEU A 213 -16.48 16.17 23.76
N ARG A 214 -15.69 15.63 22.83
CA ARG A 214 -14.36 16.18 22.49
C ARG A 214 -14.45 17.55 21.80
N LEU A 215 -15.46 17.77 20.98
CA LEU A 215 -15.68 19.08 20.35
C LEU A 215 -15.96 20.13 21.42
N LEU A 216 -16.79 19.80 22.40
CA LEU A 216 -17.10 20.69 23.52
C LEU A 216 -15.87 20.97 24.38
N GLN A 217 -15.05 19.97 24.67
CA GLN A 217 -13.78 20.11 25.38
C GLN A 217 -12.80 21.01 24.62
N PHE A 218 -12.71 20.86 23.31
CA PHE A 218 -11.87 21.71 22.46
C PHE A 218 -12.29 23.17 22.49
N ILE A 219 -13.59 23.46 22.34
CA ILE A 219 -14.13 24.81 22.39
C ILE A 219 -13.88 25.44 23.77
N TRP A 220 -14.07 24.65 24.83
CA TRP A 220 -13.85 25.12 26.21
C TRP A 220 -12.36 25.41 26.49
N ASN A 221 -11.46 24.53 26.07
CA ASN A 221 -10.03 24.70 26.21
C ASN A 221 -9.51 25.91 25.42
N ARG A 222 -10.01 26.11 24.19
CA ARG A 222 -9.69 27.29 23.38
C ARG A 222 -10.12 28.59 24.09
N LYS A 223 -11.33 28.68 24.58
CA LYS A 223 -11.81 29.84 25.35
C LYS A 223 -11.00 30.06 26.62
N ARG A 224 -10.56 28.99 27.27
CA ARG A 224 -9.72 29.10 28.48
C ARG A 224 -8.34 29.65 28.12
N MET A 225 -7.74 29.25 27.03
CA MET A 225 -6.44 29.77 26.56
C MET A 225 -6.54 31.24 26.13
N GLU A 226 -7.56 31.62 25.39
CA GLU A 226 -7.81 33.01 25.00
C GLU A 226 -7.97 33.94 26.23
N ARG A 227 -8.63 33.45 27.28
CA ARG A 227 -8.75 34.23 28.56
C ARG A 227 -7.43 34.36 29.32
N ARG A 228 -6.53 33.35 29.25
CA ARG A 228 -5.21 33.43 29.84
C ARG A 228 -4.32 34.44 29.10
N SER A 229 -4.26 34.34 27.79
CA SER A 229 -3.51 35.26 26.93
C SER A 229 -3.92 36.72 27.14
N LYS A 230 -5.22 37.01 27.32
CA LYS A 230 -5.71 38.37 27.62
C LYS A 230 -5.41 38.87 29.04
N ARG A 231 -5.00 38.00 29.95
CA ARG A 231 -4.61 38.40 31.32
C ARG A 231 -3.11 38.64 31.45
N GLU A 232 -2.32 38.11 30.51
CA GLU A 232 -0.87 38.21 30.47
C GLU A 232 -0.40 39.34 29.53
N SER A 233 -1.30 39.95 28.76
CA SER A 233 -1.09 41.17 27.96
C SER A 233 -1.68 42.37 28.65
#